data_470709ca543ee124d472507c2610c105
#
_entry.id   470709ca543ee124d472507c2610c105
#
_cell.length_a   1.000
_cell.length_b   1.000
_cell.length_c   1.000
_cell.angle_alpha   90.00
_cell.angle_beta   90.00
_cell.angle_gamma   90.00
#
_symmetry.space_group_name_H-M   'P 1'
#
loop_
_entity.id
_entity.type
_entity.pdbx_description
1 polymer ?
#
loop_
_entity_poly.entity_id
_entity_poly.type
_entity_poly.pdbx_seq_one_letter_code
_entity_poly.pdbx_strand_id
1 'polypeptide(L)'
;MKILTISSGGMPQRTLSMAGRGNALGMVFFLGVCAIVSPLLAVFLSLLVFTGAPTKKMAVACALGVGFSAALVAHGIVYNHPVDMTRWMVECGYYDGRNILSIGTSLNEDHNGLLVWNFLCWVTGNIGDLRLLQSLAAFFGYGLIAWLMMDRCAEETTDAWAFLPLMLFIFFAVPAQPLIGNVRSALGCVICAVAICKRRSYGFRDSLPSLVLIIVACLIHNSMLLVLVLFLVQPILERNPVRNS
;
A
#
# COMPACT_ATOMS: atom_id res chain seq x y z
N MET A 1 46.33 -30.41 5.34
CA MET A 1 45.94 -28.97 5.34
C MET A 1 44.70 -28.87 6.22
N LYS A 2 44.85 -28.48 7.52
CA LYS A 2 43.75 -28.35 8.47
C LYS A 2 43.08 -26.99 8.30
N ILE A 3 41.81 -27.00 7.93
CA ILE A 3 40.99 -25.77 7.85
C ILE A 3 40.60 -25.41 9.29
N LEU A 4 41.09 -24.30 9.78
CA LEU A 4 40.66 -23.67 11.04
C LEU A 4 39.23 -23.19 10.90
N THR A 5 38.28 -23.86 11.55
CA THR A 5 36.92 -23.37 11.75
C THR A 5 36.97 -22.31 12.83
N ILE A 6 36.82 -21.05 12.43
CA ILE A 6 36.65 -19.92 13.37
C ILE A 6 35.22 -20.01 13.90
N SER A 7 35.08 -20.44 15.14
CA SER A 7 33.83 -20.35 15.91
C SER A 7 33.54 -18.87 16.16
N SER A 8 32.55 -18.32 15.48
CA SER A 8 32.01 -17.01 15.78
C SER A 8 31.28 -17.10 17.13
N GLY A 9 31.93 -16.60 18.17
CA GLY A 9 31.38 -16.48 19.50
C GLY A 9 30.07 -15.68 19.44
N GLY A 10 28.98 -16.33 19.78
CA GLY A 10 27.67 -15.71 19.87
C GLY A 10 27.69 -14.57 20.89
N MET A 11 27.53 -13.34 20.43
CA MET A 11 27.16 -12.25 21.32
C MET A 11 25.81 -12.58 21.97
N PRO A 12 25.66 -12.35 23.28
CA PRO A 12 24.41 -12.64 23.96
C PRO A 12 23.32 -11.68 23.46
N GLN A 13 22.36 -12.23 22.73
CA GLN A 13 21.08 -11.56 22.38
C GLN A 13 20.21 -11.40 23.65
N ARG A 14 20.72 -10.76 24.67
CA ARG A 14 19.95 -10.40 25.84
C ARG A 14 20.08 -8.89 26.04
N THR A 15 19.11 -8.13 25.56
CA THR A 15 18.65 -6.87 26.23
C THR A 15 17.60 -6.08 25.43
N LEU A 16 16.72 -6.68 24.67
CA LEU A 16 15.61 -5.92 24.06
C LEU A 16 14.24 -6.58 24.20
N SER A 17 14.06 -7.44 25.23
CA SER A 17 12.77 -8.13 25.43
C SER A 17 11.69 -7.29 26.12
N MET A 18 11.95 -6.05 26.54
CA MET A 18 10.94 -5.21 27.18
C MET A 18 10.10 -4.35 26.22
N ALA A 19 10.54 -4.13 24.99
CA ALA A 19 9.77 -3.38 23.98
C ALA A 19 8.70 -4.24 23.25
N GLY A 20 8.70 -5.57 23.44
CA GLY A 20 7.93 -6.52 22.63
C GLY A 20 6.41 -6.59 22.91
N ARG A 21 5.88 -5.83 23.84
CA ARG A 21 4.43 -5.76 24.13
C ARG A 21 3.86 -4.35 23.97
N GLY A 22 4.49 -3.51 23.19
CA GLY A 22 3.90 -2.22 22.80
C GLY A 22 2.51 -2.45 22.23
N ASN A 23 1.50 -1.84 22.82
CA ASN A 23 0.13 -1.92 22.34
C ASN A 23 0.09 -1.29 20.95
N ALA A 24 0.01 -2.10 19.88
CA ALA A 24 0.00 -1.62 18.50
C ALA A 24 -1.11 -0.57 18.27
N LEU A 25 -2.24 -0.70 18.97
CA LEU A 25 -3.33 0.27 18.94
C LEU A 25 -2.90 1.62 19.53
N GLY A 26 -2.21 1.61 20.69
CA GLY A 26 -1.65 2.82 21.29
C GLY A 26 -0.63 3.50 20.35
N MET A 27 0.14 2.71 19.60
CA MET A 27 1.09 3.24 18.61
C MET A 27 0.37 3.89 17.42
N VAL A 28 -0.68 3.26 16.89
CA VAL A 28 -1.51 3.86 15.82
C VAL A 28 -2.09 5.20 16.28
N PHE A 29 -2.63 5.26 17.51
CA PHE A 29 -3.15 6.51 18.07
C PHE A 29 -2.06 7.57 18.19
N PHE A 30 -0.91 7.22 18.77
CA PHE A 30 0.22 8.14 18.91
C PHE A 30 0.70 8.70 17.57
N LEU A 31 0.92 7.83 16.58
CA LEU A 31 1.33 8.24 15.25
C LEU A 31 0.26 9.08 14.54
N GLY A 32 -1.02 8.79 14.79
CA GLY A 32 -2.14 9.59 14.30
C GLY A 32 -2.12 11.02 14.85
N VAL A 33 -1.89 11.19 16.16
CA VAL A 33 -1.74 12.51 16.78
C VAL A 33 -0.52 13.24 16.22
N CYS A 34 0.62 12.55 16.09
CA CYS A 34 1.81 13.12 15.47
C CYS A 34 1.56 13.57 14.03
N ALA A 35 0.78 12.81 13.25
CA ALA A 35 0.46 13.15 11.87
C ALA A 35 -0.39 14.42 11.76
N ILE A 36 -1.31 14.66 12.69
CA ILE A 36 -2.10 15.90 12.74
C ILE A 36 -1.20 17.11 13.01
N VAL A 37 -0.20 16.96 13.89
CA VAL A 37 0.71 18.05 14.25
C VAL A 37 1.74 18.29 13.13
N SER A 38 2.35 17.22 12.62
CA SER A 38 3.33 17.26 11.54
C SER A 38 3.36 15.92 10.80
N PRO A 39 2.72 15.83 9.62
CA PRO A 39 2.69 14.60 8.83
C PRO A 39 4.09 14.07 8.50
N LEU A 40 5.03 14.95 8.17
CA LEU A 40 6.39 14.55 7.85
C LEU A 40 7.12 13.93 9.05
N LEU A 41 6.96 14.54 10.24
CA LEU A 41 7.50 14.00 11.48
C LEU A 41 6.91 12.62 11.80
N ALA A 42 5.61 12.45 11.59
CA ALA A 42 4.96 11.16 11.84
C ALA A 42 5.45 10.05 10.90
N VAL A 43 5.72 10.35 9.62
CA VAL A 43 6.37 9.39 8.70
C VAL A 43 7.73 8.98 9.27
N PHE A 44 8.56 9.96 9.65
CA PHE A 44 9.89 9.68 10.20
C PHE A 44 9.82 8.86 11.50
N LEU A 45 8.93 9.22 12.42
CA LEU A 45 8.70 8.48 13.65
C LEU A 45 8.18 7.06 13.39
N SER A 46 7.30 6.87 12.40
CA SER A 46 6.84 5.54 12.01
C SER A 46 7.99 4.64 11.58
N LEU A 47 8.92 5.15 10.79
CA LEU A 47 10.11 4.42 10.37
C LEU A 47 11.03 4.09 11.55
N LEU A 48 11.32 5.07 12.41
CA LEU A 48 12.16 4.86 13.60
C LEU A 48 11.55 3.86 14.59
N VAL A 49 10.26 3.96 14.85
CA VAL A 49 9.55 3.03 15.74
C VAL A 49 9.60 1.62 15.18
N PHE A 50 9.38 1.46 13.88
CA PHE A 50 9.48 0.16 13.24
C PHE A 50 10.88 -0.43 13.31
N THR A 51 11.95 0.37 13.04
CA THR A 51 13.33 -0.12 13.13
C THR A 51 13.72 -0.54 14.55
N GLY A 52 13.17 0.10 15.57
CA GLY A 52 13.38 -0.28 16.97
C GLY A 52 12.67 -1.57 17.41
N ALA A 53 11.59 -1.95 16.73
CA ALA A 53 10.80 -3.14 17.06
C ALA A 53 10.15 -3.75 15.78
N PRO A 54 10.94 -4.40 14.90
CA PRO A 54 10.47 -4.88 13.61
C PRO A 54 9.61 -6.14 13.74
N THR A 55 8.33 -5.96 14.04
CA THR A 55 7.34 -7.04 14.11
C THR A 55 6.21 -6.79 13.11
N LYS A 56 5.50 -7.85 12.70
CA LYS A 56 4.35 -7.72 11.79
C LYS A 56 3.27 -6.78 12.32
N LYS A 57 3.02 -6.77 13.62
CA LYS A 57 2.06 -5.84 14.24
C LYS A 57 2.52 -4.40 14.15
N MET A 58 3.81 -4.15 14.38
CA MET A 58 4.40 -2.83 14.24
C MET A 58 4.46 -2.40 12.77
N ALA A 59 4.71 -3.30 11.83
CA ALA A 59 4.63 -3.02 10.40
C ALA A 59 3.27 -2.46 10.00
N VAL A 60 2.18 -3.09 10.47
CA VAL A 60 0.82 -2.58 10.22
C VAL A 60 0.60 -1.22 10.90
N ALA A 61 0.95 -1.07 12.18
CA ALA A 61 0.75 0.18 12.91
C ALA A 61 1.50 1.37 12.28
N CYS A 62 2.78 1.15 11.93
CA CYS A 62 3.62 2.18 11.31
C CYS A 62 3.16 2.50 9.88
N ALA A 63 2.75 1.49 9.11
CA ALA A 63 2.20 1.70 7.77
C ALA A 63 0.90 2.51 7.79
N LEU A 64 0.02 2.29 8.77
CA LEU A 64 -1.16 3.14 8.99
C LEU A 64 -0.77 4.59 9.33
N GLY A 65 0.25 4.79 10.17
CA GLY A 65 0.79 6.12 10.46
C GLY A 65 1.31 6.83 9.22
N VAL A 66 2.08 6.13 8.36
CA VAL A 66 2.55 6.64 7.07
C VAL A 66 1.40 6.97 6.14
N GLY A 67 0.46 6.05 5.97
CA GLY A 67 -0.71 6.25 5.11
C GLY A 67 -1.55 7.45 5.55
N PHE A 68 -1.81 7.57 6.84
CA PHE A 68 -2.58 8.69 7.40
C PHE A 68 -1.85 10.03 7.21
N SER A 69 -0.53 10.06 7.42
CA SER A 69 0.29 11.25 7.16
C SER A 69 0.22 11.67 5.69
N ALA A 70 0.35 10.70 4.77
CA ALA A 70 0.24 10.95 3.34
C ALA A 70 -1.15 11.47 2.95
N ALA A 71 -2.20 10.93 3.56
CA ALA A 71 -3.58 11.41 3.35
C ALA A 71 -3.77 12.86 3.77
N LEU A 72 -3.23 13.25 4.92
CA LEU A 72 -3.32 14.64 5.41
C LEU A 72 -2.57 15.62 4.49
N VAL A 73 -1.37 15.24 4.04
CA VAL A 73 -0.63 16.04 3.07
C VAL A 73 -1.41 16.18 1.76
N ALA A 74 -1.91 15.07 1.24
CA ALA A 74 -2.70 15.06 0.01
C ALA A 74 -3.97 15.91 0.14
N HIS A 75 -4.66 15.85 1.27
CA HIS A 75 -5.85 16.66 1.54
C HIS A 75 -5.59 18.17 1.47
N GLY A 76 -4.39 18.60 1.88
CA GLY A 76 -3.97 20.00 1.82
C GLY A 76 -3.59 20.50 0.42
N ILE A 77 -3.42 19.59 -0.56
CA ILE A 77 -3.03 19.98 -1.93
C ILE A 77 -4.25 20.51 -2.68
N VAL A 78 -4.12 21.73 -3.22
CA VAL A 78 -5.13 22.35 -4.08
C VAL A 78 -4.60 22.37 -5.50
N TYR A 79 -5.40 21.86 -6.44
CA TYR A 79 -5.06 21.87 -7.87
C TYR A 79 -5.62 23.14 -8.53
N ASN A 80 -4.73 23.96 -9.07
CA ASN A 80 -5.09 25.20 -9.76
C ASN A 80 -5.20 25.03 -11.30
N HIS A 81 -4.87 23.83 -11.81
CA HIS A 81 -4.89 23.53 -13.25
C HIS A 81 -5.70 22.26 -13.52
N PRO A 82 -6.28 22.12 -14.73
CA PRO A 82 -6.99 20.91 -15.13
C PRO A 82 -6.01 19.73 -15.25
N VAL A 83 -5.91 18.94 -14.18
CA VAL A 83 -5.20 17.67 -14.13
C VAL A 83 -6.22 16.54 -14.00
N ASP A 84 -5.80 15.31 -14.20
CA ASP A 84 -6.68 14.14 -14.08
C ASP A 84 -7.48 14.12 -12.76
N MET A 85 -6.89 14.62 -11.67
CA MET A 85 -7.59 14.70 -10.38
C MET A 85 -8.84 15.59 -10.44
N THR A 86 -8.82 16.72 -11.16
CA THR A 86 -10.02 17.57 -11.33
C THR A 86 -11.15 16.83 -12.05
N ARG A 87 -10.82 16.00 -13.03
CA ARG A 87 -11.81 15.14 -13.71
C ARG A 87 -12.45 14.15 -12.74
N TRP A 88 -11.64 13.54 -11.86
CA TRP A 88 -12.13 12.60 -10.86
C TRP A 88 -12.98 13.29 -9.78
N MET A 89 -12.66 14.52 -9.42
CA MET A 89 -13.50 15.32 -8.51
C MET A 89 -14.87 15.59 -9.13
N VAL A 90 -14.93 15.88 -10.44
CA VAL A 90 -16.21 16.05 -11.17
C VAL A 90 -16.99 14.72 -11.17
N GLU A 91 -16.32 13.59 -11.38
CA GLU A 91 -16.95 12.28 -11.33
C GLU A 91 -17.47 11.96 -9.92
N CYS A 92 -16.75 12.31 -8.87
CA CYS A 92 -17.26 12.20 -7.50
C CYS A 92 -18.51 13.05 -7.27
N GLY A 93 -18.52 14.28 -7.79
CA GLY A 93 -19.69 15.17 -7.73
C GLY A 93 -20.94 14.59 -8.42
N TYR A 94 -20.76 13.74 -9.42
CA TYR A 94 -21.88 13.02 -10.06
C TYR A 94 -22.63 12.13 -9.08
N TYR A 95 -21.99 11.61 -8.04
CA TYR A 95 -22.59 10.72 -7.05
C TYR A 95 -23.23 11.45 -5.86
N ASP A 96 -23.13 12.78 -5.79
CA ASP A 96 -23.72 13.57 -4.71
C ASP A 96 -25.23 13.30 -4.59
N GLY A 97 -25.69 12.93 -3.41
CA GLY A 97 -27.08 12.58 -3.12
C GLY A 97 -27.59 11.30 -3.80
N ARG A 98 -26.76 10.55 -4.53
CA ARG A 98 -27.18 9.31 -5.22
C ARG A 98 -27.14 8.10 -4.29
N ASN A 99 -28.08 7.17 -4.54
CA ASN A 99 -28.10 5.89 -3.84
C ASN A 99 -26.86 5.05 -4.19
N ILE A 100 -26.45 4.18 -3.27
CA ILE A 100 -25.33 3.23 -3.46
C ILE A 100 -25.50 2.32 -4.69
N LEU A 101 -26.74 2.02 -5.10
CA LEU A 101 -26.99 1.22 -6.30
C LEU A 101 -26.52 1.89 -7.59
N SER A 102 -26.26 3.21 -7.57
CA SER A 102 -25.74 3.95 -8.72
C SER A 102 -24.26 3.67 -9.02
N ILE A 103 -23.53 2.95 -8.16
CA ILE A 103 -22.10 2.61 -8.39
C ILE A 103 -21.86 1.75 -9.64
N GLY A 104 -22.89 1.09 -10.16
CA GLY A 104 -22.82 0.33 -11.41
C GLY A 104 -22.69 1.22 -12.66
N THR A 105 -23.05 2.49 -12.55
CA THR A 105 -22.99 3.50 -13.61
C THR A 105 -22.03 4.63 -13.23
N SER A 106 -21.48 5.29 -14.22
CA SER A 106 -20.55 6.40 -14.03
C SER A 106 -20.91 7.57 -14.96
N LEU A 107 -20.43 8.76 -14.66
CA LEU A 107 -20.57 9.92 -15.54
C LEU A 107 -19.90 9.66 -16.91
N ASN A 108 -18.77 8.93 -16.90
CA ASN A 108 -18.12 8.46 -18.11
C ASN A 108 -18.46 6.97 -18.32
N GLU A 109 -19.13 6.63 -19.43
CA GLU A 109 -19.56 5.27 -19.76
C GLU A 109 -18.39 4.25 -19.76
N ASP A 110 -17.17 4.69 -20.11
CA ASP A 110 -15.95 3.86 -20.08
C ASP A 110 -15.61 3.35 -18.66
N HIS A 111 -16.16 3.96 -17.63
CA HIS A 111 -15.98 3.58 -16.24
C HIS A 111 -17.14 2.74 -15.67
N ASN A 112 -18.12 2.45 -16.49
CA ASN A 112 -19.18 1.53 -16.09
C ASN A 112 -18.59 0.16 -15.75
N GLY A 113 -18.99 -0.40 -14.60
CA GLY A 113 -18.44 -1.66 -14.10
C GLY A 113 -17.15 -1.56 -13.28
N LEU A 114 -16.52 -0.40 -13.14
CA LEU A 114 -15.40 -0.19 -12.22
C LEU A 114 -15.91 -0.02 -10.78
N LEU A 115 -16.53 -1.06 -10.24
CA LEU A 115 -17.32 -0.98 -9.02
C LEU A 115 -16.56 -0.42 -7.82
N VAL A 116 -15.29 -0.81 -7.64
CA VAL A 116 -14.47 -0.33 -6.50
C VAL A 116 -14.12 1.15 -6.70
N TRP A 117 -13.78 1.56 -7.92
CA TRP A 117 -13.53 2.96 -8.23
C TRP A 117 -14.78 3.81 -8.02
N ASN A 118 -15.90 3.40 -8.60
CA ASN A 118 -17.17 4.10 -8.50
C ASN A 118 -17.66 4.18 -7.04
N PHE A 119 -17.40 3.14 -6.23
CA PHE A 119 -17.68 3.16 -4.81
C PHE A 119 -16.85 4.23 -4.07
N LEU A 120 -15.55 4.36 -4.38
CA LEU A 120 -14.72 5.42 -3.80
C LEU A 120 -15.23 6.82 -4.20
N CYS A 121 -15.60 7.00 -5.47
CA CYS A 121 -16.20 8.25 -5.94
C CYS A 121 -17.56 8.52 -5.26
N TRP A 122 -18.38 7.49 -5.08
CA TRP A 122 -19.67 7.59 -4.39
C TRP A 122 -19.49 8.01 -2.92
N VAL A 123 -18.57 7.38 -2.19
CA VAL A 123 -18.25 7.75 -0.80
C VAL A 123 -17.80 9.20 -0.73
N THR A 124 -16.89 9.60 -1.60
CA THR A 124 -16.34 10.95 -1.64
C THR A 124 -17.40 11.99 -1.97
N GLY A 125 -18.23 11.74 -2.99
CA GLY A 125 -19.30 12.64 -3.41
C GLY A 125 -20.35 12.84 -2.32
N ASN A 126 -20.80 11.75 -1.67
CA ASN A 126 -21.83 11.82 -0.63
C ASN A 126 -21.33 12.44 0.70
N ILE A 127 -20.02 12.42 0.96
CA ILE A 127 -19.42 13.15 2.10
C ILE A 127 -19.34 14.65 1.79
N GLY A 128 -19.28 15.03 0.51
CA GLY A 128 -19.24 16.41 0.07
C GLY A 128 -17.84 17.06 0.09
N ASP A 129 -16.80 16.32 0.49
CA ASP A 129 -15.41 16.79 0.40
C ASP A 129 -14.66 16.02 -0.69
N LEU A 130 -14.60 16.59 -1.88
CA LEU A 130 -13.98 15.95 -3.04
C LEU A 130 -12.47 15.69 -2.88
N ARG A 131 -11.80 16.37 -1.94
CA ARG A 131 -10.39 16.15 -1.62
C ARG A 131 -10.15 14.81 -0.91
N LEU A 132 -11.20 14.20 -0.38
CA LEU A 132 -11.10 12.86 0.20
C LEU A 132 -10.63 11.81 -0.80
N LEU A 133 -10.93 11.96 -2.09
CA LEU A 133 -10.45 11.01 -3.10
C LEU A 133 -8.93 10.96 -3.17
N GLN A 134 -8.27 12.12 -3.23
CA GLN A 134 -6.80 12.19 -3.23
C GLN A 134 -6.21 11.72 -1.89
N SER A 135 -6.89 12.01 -0.78
CA SER A 135 -6.49 11.55 0.55
C SER A 135 -6.55 10.04 0.67
N LEU A 136 -7.63 9.42 0.21
CA LEU A 136 -7.78 7.96 0.19
C LEU A 136 -6.73 7.30 -0.72
N ALA A 137 -6.49 7.87 -1.90
CA ALA A 137 -5.46 7.36 -2.79
C ALA A 137 -4.05 7.42 -2.18
N ALA A 138 -3.70 8.53 -1.54
CA ALA A 138 -2.43 8.68 -0.84
C ALA A 138 -2.34 7.73 0.37
N PHE A 139 -3.43 7.60 1.15
CA PHE A 139 -3.49 6.67 2.28
C PHE A 139 -3.18 5.24 1.86
N PHE A 140 -3.92 4.73 0.88
CA PHE A 140 -3.72 3.36 0.42
C PHE A 140 -2.41 3.20 -0.35
N GLY A 141 -2.05 4.14 -1.21
CA GLY A 141 -0.82 4.08 -1.99
C GLY A 141 0.42 4.00 -1.10
N TYR A 142 0.66 5.00 -0.28
CA TYR A 142 1.82 5.03 0.60
C TYR A 142 1.73 4.03 1.75
N GLY A 143 0.54 3.85 2.33
CA GLY A 143 0.32 2.89 3.42
C GLY A 143 0.61 1.45 2.99
N LEU A 144 0.13 1.02 1.82
CA LEU A 144 0.37 -0.33 1.30
C LEU A 144 1.84 -0.55 0.93
N ILE A 145 2.51 0.44 0.33
CA ILE A 145 3.94 0.35 0.02
C ILE A 145 4.74 0.24 1.33
N ALA A 146 4.47 1.10 2.31
CA ALA A 146 5.11 1.04 3.61
C ALA A 146 4.89 -0.31 4.31
N TRP A 147 3.64 -0.77 4.32
CA TRP A 147 3.32 -2.08 4.89
C TRP A 147 4.07 -3.22 4.21
N LEU A 148 4.08 -3.25 2.87
CA LEU A 148 4.76 -4.31 2.13
C LEU A 148 6.25 -4.39 2.49
N MET A 149 6.91 -3.24 2.55
CA MET A 149 8.34 -3.16 2.87
C MET A 149 8.61 -3.57 4.32
N MET A 150 7.86 -3.01 5.26
CA MET A 150 8.03 -3.29 6.69
C MET A 150 7.69 -4.75 7.02
N ASP A 151 6.66 -5.31 6.39
CA ASP A 151 6.27 -6.70 6.60
C ASP A 151 7.32 -7.67 6.05
N ARG A 152 7.94 -7.37 4.91
CA ARG A 152 9.07 -8.14 4.38
C ARG A 152 10.30 -8.04 5.27
N CYS A 153 10.64 -6.85 5.75
CA CYS A 153 11.73 -6.66 6.70
C CYS A 153 11.51 -7.49 7.98
N ALA A 154 10.28 -7.50 8.51
CA ALA A 154 9.93 -8.29 9.70
C ALA A 154 9.93 -9.81 9.45
N GLU A 155 9.71 -10.27 8.20
CA GLU A 155 9.78 -11.69 7.83
C GLU A 155 11.22 -12.19 7.68
N GLU A 156 12.08 -11.39 7.10
CA GLU A 156 13.45 -11.78 6.73
C GLU A 156 14.45 -11.72 7.90
N THR A 157 13.99 -11.31 9.09
CA THR A 157 14.86 -11.15 10.30
C THR A 157 16.11 -10.32 10.05
N THR A 158 16.07 -9.49 9.00
CA THR A 158 17.19 -8.64 8.59
C THR A 158 17.30 -7.44 9.53
N ASP A 159 18.49 -6.87 9.64
CA ASP A 159 18.68 -5.63 10.39
C ASP A 159 17.80 -4.52 9.81
N ALA A 160 16.78 -4.13 10.58
CA ALA A 160 15.80 -3.13 10.16
C ALA A 160 16.45 -1.76 9.88
N TRP A 161 17.59 -1.45 10.50
CA TRP A 161 18.34 -0.25 10.24
C TRP A 161 18.97 -0.23 8.83
N ALA A 162 19.34 -1.40 8.28
CA ALA A 162 19.81 -1.51 6.91
C ALA A 162 18.71 -1.22 5.88
N PHE A 163 17.43 -1.44 6.23
CA PHE A 163 16.28 -1.13 5.39
C PHE A 163 15.86 0.34 5.45
N LEU A 164 16.24 1.09 6.48
CA LEU A 164 15.83 2.49 6.64
C LEU A 164 16.19 3.38 5.44
N PRO A 165 17.42 3.33 4.87
CA PRO A 165 17.74 4.11 3.68
C PRO A 165 16.89 3.75 2.47
N LEU A 166 16.60 2.46 2.27
CA LEU A 166 15.74 1.99 1.18
C LEU A 166 14.29 2.48 1.35
N MET A 167 13.76 2.41 2.56
CA MET A 167 12.43 2.95 2.88
C MET A 167 12.35 4.45 2.61
N LEU A 168 13.33 5.22 3.08
CA LEU A 168 13.42 6.65 2.82
C LEU A 168 13.53 6.93 1.32
N PHE A 169 14.41 6.20 0.61
CA PHE A 169 14.56 6.36 -0.83
C PHE A 169 13.23 6.14 -1.57
N ILE A 170 12.47 5.10 -1.24
CA ILE A 170 11.18 4.81 -1.89
C ILE A 170 10.16 5.93 -1.60
N PHE A 171 10.09 6.42 -0.36
CA PHE A 171 9.20 7.54 -0.04
C PHE A 171 9.53 8.82 -0.81
N PHE A 172 10.82 9.08 -1.06
CA PHE A 172 11.25 10.24 -1.85
C PHE A 172 11.22 9.98 -3.35
N ALA A 173 11.43 8.72 -3.78
CA ALA A 173 11.46 8.34 -5.19
C ALA A 173 10.07 8.10 -5.78
N VAL A 174 9.07 7.70 -4.96
CA VAL A 174 7.68 7.63 -5.40
C VAL A 174 7.10 9.04 -5.39
N PRO A 175 7.04 9.71 -6.53
CA PRO A 175 6.57 11.09 -6.55
C PRO A 175 5.09 11.12 -6.17
N ALA A 176 4.72 12.02 -5.27
CA ALA A 176 3.34 12.20 -4.86
C ALA A 176 2.44 12.58 -6.05
N GLN A 177 2.98 13.34 -7.01
CA GLN A 177 2.23 13.84 -8.16
C GLN A 177 1.63 12.75 -9.06
N PRO A 178 2.35 11.69 -9.51
CA PRO A 178 1.72 10.59 -10.25
C PRO A 178 0.73 9.79 -9.41
N LEU A 179 1.00 9.61 -8.11
CA LEU A 179 0.09 8.87 -7.22
C LEU A 179 -1.22 9.63 -7.02
N ILE A 180 -1.18 10.94 -6.99
CA ILE A 180 -2.34 11.82 -6.78
C ILE A 180 -2.94 12.26 -8.13
N GLY A 181 -2.14 12.43 -9.17
CA GLY A 181 -2.59 12.85 -10.51
C GLY A 181 -3.21 11.70 -11.32
N ASN A 182 -2.66 10.50 -11.24
CA ASN A 182 -3.18 9.31 -11.92
C ASN A 182 -3.62 8.24 -10.91
N VAL A 183 -4.56 8.62 -10.05
CA VAL A 183 -5.00 7.87 -8.87
C VAL A 183 -5.35 6.42 -9.18
N ARG A 184 -6.15 6.19 -10.22
CA ARG A 184 -6.64 4.84 -10.55
C ARG A 184 -5.52 3.89 -10.92
N SER A 185 -4.65 4.31 -11.85
CA SER A 185 -3.52 3.49 -12.29
C SER A 185 -2.53 3.25 -11.16
N ALA A 186 -2.19 4.30 -10.40
CA ALA A 186 -1.24 4.19 -9.30
C ALA A 186 -1.77 3.26 -8.20
N LEU A 187 -3.03 3.41 -7.79
CA LEU A 187 -3.65 2.56 -6.77
C LEU A 187 -3.76 1.11 -7.26
N GLY A 188 -4.19 0.90 -8.51
CA GLY A 188 -4.24 -0.43 -9.12
C GLY A 188 -2.86 -1.11 -9.15
N CYS A 189 -1.81 -0.38 -9.57
CA CYS A 189 -0.43 -0.89 -9.57
C CYS A 189 0.06 -1.27 -8.17
N VAL A 190 -0.19 -0.43 -7.15
CA VAL A 190 0.23 -0.70 -5.77
C VAL A 190 -0.47 -1.95 -5.23
N ILE A 191 -1.78 -2.09 -5.46
CA ILE A 191 -2.53 -3.28 -5.03
C ILE A 191 -2.02 -4.54 -5.74
N CYS A 192 -1.74 -4.46 -7.04
CA CYS A 192 -1.14 -5.58 -7.79
C CYS A 192 0.25 -5.93 -7.26
N ALA A 193 1.09 -4.94 -6.95
CA ALA A 193 2.41 -5.17 -6.37
C ALA A 193 2.32 -5.90 -5.03
N VAL A 194 1.41 -5.47 -4.15
CA VAL A 194 1.13 -6.16 -2.88
C VAL A 194 0.66 -7.59 -3.12
N ALA A 195 -0.27 -7.80 -4.06
CA ALA A 195 -0.79 -9.12 -4.39
C ALA A 195 0.30 -10.08 -4.86
N ILE A 196 1.17 -9.62 -5.76
CA ILE A 196 2.28 -10.42 -6.30
C ILE A 196 3.32 -10.72 -5.22
N CYS A 197 3.74 -9.71 -4.45
CA CYS A 197 4.73 -9.88 -3.40
C CYS A 197 4.25 -10.75 -2.23
N LYS A 198 2.94 -10.79 -1.97
CA LYS A 198 2.35 -11.62 -0.90
C LYS A 198 1.97 -13.02 -1.34
N ARG A 199 2.11 -13.35 -2.61
CA ARG A 199 1.89 -14.71 -3.09
C ARG A 199 2.93 -15.65 -2.49
N ARG A 200 2.47 -16.63 -1.70
CA ARG A 200 3.35 -17.58 -0.99
C ARG A 200 3.72 -18.79 -1.82
N SER A 201 2.81 -19.25 -2.63
CA SER A 201 3.00 -20.41 -3.50
C SER A 201 2.10 -20.35 -4.73
N TYR A 202 2.33 -21.25 -5.70
CA TYR A 202 1.47 -21.38 -6.88
C TYR A 202 0.23 -22.26 -6.65
N GLY A 203 0.03 -22.76 -5.42
CA GLY A 203 -1.18 -23.47 -5.03
C GLY A 203 -2.41 -22.57 -5.05
N PHE A 204 -3.57 -23.11 -5.47
CA PHE A 204 -4.80 -22.32 -5.61
C PHE A 204 -5.20 -21.63 -4.28
N ARG A 205 -5.16 -22.37 -3.17
CA ARG A 205 -5.55 -21.84 -1.85
C ARG A 205 -4.64 -20.69 -1.39
N ASP A 206 -3.33 -20.82 -1.61
CA ASP A 206 -2.35 -19.82 -1.19
C ASP A 206 -2.36 -18.60 -2.11
N SER A 207 -2.81 -18.77 -3.36
CA SER A 207 -2.94 -17.69 -4.34
C SER A 207 -4.26 -16.92 -4.22
N LEU A 208 -5.27 -17.46 -3.54
CA LEU A 208 -6.61 -16.85 -3.47
C LEU A 208 -6.62 -15.42 -2.91
N PRO A 209 -5.92 -15.09 -1.81
CA PRO A 209 -5.88 -13.70 -1.32
C PRO A 209 -5.27 -12.74 -2.35
N SER A 210 -4.20 -13.17 -3.04
CA SER A 210 -3.54 -12.38 -4.09
C SER A 210 -4.47 -12.19 -5.30
N LEU A 211 -5.20 -13.24 -5.69
CA LEU A 211 -6.18 -13.18 -6.76
C LEU A 211 -7.30 -12.17 -6.45
N VAL A 212 -7.83 -12.19 -5.23
CA VAL A 212 -8.85 -11.23 -4.79
C VAL A 212 -8.33 -9.80 -4.89
N LEU A 213 -7.09 -9.53 -4.44
CA LEU A 213 -6.47 -8.20 -4.56
C LEU A 213 -6.32 -7.76 -6.02
N ILE A 214 -5.92 -8.66 -6.92
CA ILE A 214 -5.80 -8.33 -8.36
C ILE A 214 -7.19 -8.05 -8.96
N ILE A 215 -8.23 -8.79 -8.58
CA ILE A 215 -9.60 -8.51 -9.01
C ILE A 215 -10.03 -7.12 -8.51
N VAL A 216 -9.76 -6.78 -7.25
CA VAL A 216 -10.02 -5.44 -6.72
C VAL A 216 -9.29 -4.37 -7.55
N ALA A 217 -8.03 -4.60 -7.90
CA ALA A 217 -7.27 -3.69 -8.76
C ALA A 217 -7.91 -3.53 -10.16
N CYS A 218 -8.43 -4.63 -10.76
CA CYS A 218 -9.16 -4.57 -12.03
C CYS A 218 -10.45 -3.74 -11.91
N LEU A 219 -11.15 -3.82 -10.78
CA LEU A 219 -12.36 -3.03 -10.50
C LEU A 219 -12.06 -1.56 -10.18
N ILE A 220 -10.80 -1.19 -10.04
CA ILE A 220 -10.32 0.19 -9.96
C ILE A 220 -9.86 0.67 -11.34
N HIS A 221 -9.14 -0.16 -12.10
CA HIS A 221 -8.57 0.24 -13.38
C HIS A 221 -8.47 -0.95 -14.36
N ASN A 222 -9.09 -0.82 -15.53
CA ASN A 222 -9.18 -1.87 -16.54
C ASN A 222 -7.81 -2.41 -17.00
N SER A 223 -6.77 -1.58 -17.06
CA SER A 223 -5.43 -2.04 -17.47
C SER A 223 -4.84 -3.12 -16.56
N MET A 224 -5.34 -3.26 -15.32
CA MET A 224 -4.93 -4.32 -14.40
C MET A 224 -5.39 -5.72 -14.85
N LEU A 225 -6.30 -5.81 -15.83
CA LEU A 225 -6.67 -7.08 -16.46
C LEU A 225 -5.45 -7.80 -17.07
N LEU A 226 -4.48 -7.06 -17.60
CA LEU A 226 -3.23 -7.65 -18.10
C LEU A 226 -2.48 -8.37 -16.98
N VAL A 227 -2.41 -7.77 -15.79
CA VAL A 227 -1.77 -8.37 -14.60
C VAL A 227 -2.54 -9.61 -14.16
N LEU A 228 -3.88 -9.59 -14.21
CA LEU A 228 -4.71 -10.75 -13.90
C LEU A 228 -4.44 -11.91 -14.85
N VAL A 229 -4.37 -11.65 -16.16
CA VAL A 229 -4.06 -12.67 -17.16
C VAL A 229 -2.67 -13.27 -16.90
N LEU A 230 -1.65 -12.44 -16.69
CA LEU A 230 -0.29 -12.91 -16.41
C LEU A 230 -0.24 -13.73 -15.11
N PHE A 231 -0.96 -13.31 -14.07
CA PHE A 231 -1.04 -14.02 -12.80
C PHE A 231 -1.67 -15.42 -12.94
N LEU A 232 -2.69 -15.56 -13.80
CA LEU A 232 -3.37 -16.83 -14.03
C LEU A 232 -2.55 -17.75 -14.95
N VAL A 233 -1.79 -17.20 -15.91
CA VAL A 233 -0.97 -17.99 -16.85
C VAL A 233 0.34 -18.45 -16.21
N GLN A 234 0.92 -17.70 -15.30
CA GLN A 234 2.20 -18.02 -14.66
C GLN A 234 2.31 -19.46 -14.13
N PRO A 235 1.32 -20.04 -13.39
CA PRO A 235 1.42 -21.41 -12.91
C PRO A 235 1.44 -22.46 -14.02
N ILE A 236 0.85 -22.14 -15.18
CA ILE A 236 0.83 -23.01 -16.36
C ILE A 236 2.21 -23.05 -16.99
N LEU A 237 2.86 -21.90 -17.13
CA LEU A 237 4.21 -21.77 -17.68
C LEU A 237 5.27 -22.44 -16.81
N GLU A 238 5.12 -22.34 -15.48
CA GLU A 238 6.07 -22.96 -14.55
C GLU A 238 5.91 -24.46 -14.40
N ARG A 239 4.71 -25.01 -14.66
CA ARG A 239 4.47 -26.47 -14.66
C ARG A 239 5.10 -27.18 -15.85
N ASN A 240 5.43 -26.46 -16.92
CA ASN A 240 6.16 -26.98 -18.07
C ASN A 240 7.60 -26.41 -18.07
N PRO A 241 8.51 -26.88 -17.19
CA PRO A 241 9.91 -26.60 -17.39
C PRO A 241 10.26 -27.21 -18.75
N VAL A 242 10.57 -26.35 -19.72
CA VAL A 242 11.25 -26.81 -20.95
C VAL A 242 12.45 -27.58 -20.43
N ARG A 243 12.40 -28.91 -20.52
CA ARG A 243 13.52 -29.78 -20.29
C ARG A 243 14.60 -29.31 -21.23
N ASN A 244 15.50 -28.49 -20.73
CA ASN A 244 16.78 -28.29 -21.40
C ASN A 244 17.51 -29.62 -21.33
N SER A 245 17.28 -30.42 -22.39
CA SER A 245 18.06 -31.59 -22.74
C SER A 245 19.41 -31.14 -23.27
#